data_87fa357e56535b06d0a0f398be49d78c
#
_entry.id   87fa357e56535b06d0a0f398be49d78c
#
_cell.length_a   1.000
_cell.length_b   1.000
_cell.length_c   1.000
_cell.angle_alpha   90.00
_cell.angle_beta   90.00
_cell.angle_gamma   90.00
#
_symmetry.space_group_name_H-M   'P 1'
#
loop_
_entity.id
_entity.type
_entity.pdbx_description
1 polymer ?
#
loop_
_entity_poly.entity_id
_entity_poly.type
_entity_poly.pdbx_seq_one_letter_code
_entity_poly.pdbx_strand_id
1 'polypeptide(L)'
;MVYGAKRNPDRCPTHPGALLREDVIPATGKTKAEIAQLLGISRQHLYDILRERKPVSPAVAVRLGKLFGDGAGVWVRMQAAYDTWHAEREEDVSGIPTLHPKAAYERPET
;
A
#
# COMPACT_ATOMS: atom_id res chain seq x y z
N MET A 1 -12.79 17.73 -0.72
CA MET A 1 -12.63 16.44 -1.43
C MET A 1 -12.74 15.30 -0.46
N VAL A 2 -13.50 14.33 -0.81
CA VAL A 2 -13.74 13.21 0.09
C VAL A 2 -13.12 11.96 -0.51
N TYR A 3 -11.92 11.68 -0.09
CA TYR A 3 -11.23 10.50 -0.58
C TYR A 3 -11.83 9.25 0.03
N GLY A 4 -12.10 8.27 -0.78
CA GLY A 4 -12.53 6.98 -0.32
C GLY A 4 -13.99 6.87 0.01
N ALA A 5 -14.69 7.99 0.19
CA ALA A 5 -16.10 7.92 0.56
C ALA A 5 -16.93 7.33 -0.55
N LYS A 6 -16.52 7.54 -1.79
CA LYS A 6 -17.25 7.03 -2.95
C LYS A 6 -16.43 6.02 -3.71
N ARG A 7 -15.51 5.37 -3.05
CA ARG A 7 -14.68 4.40 -3.75
C ARG A 7 -15.51 3.29 -4.33
N ASN A 8 -15.32 3.03 -5.60
CA ASN A 8 -15.93 1.91 -6.28
C ASN A 8 -15.19 0.64 -5.84
N PRO A 9 -15.87 -0.32 -5.22
CA PRO A 9 -15.20 -1.54 -4.76
C PRO A 9 -14.61 -2.38 -5.89
N ASP A 10 -15.09 -2.18 -7.12
CA ASP A 10 -14.53 -2.89 -8.27
C ASP A 10 -13.30 -2.23 -8.84
N ARG A 11 -12.96 -1.07 -8.36
CA ARG A 11 -11.82 -0.33 -8.87
C ARG A 11 -10.58 -0.68 -8.07
N CYS A 12 -9.54 -1.12 -8.76
CA CYS A 12 -8.29 -1.48 -8.10
C CYS A 12 -7.67 -0.24 -7.45
N PRO A 13 -7.31 -0.33 -6.17
CA PRO A 13 -6.58 0.75 -5.53
C PRO A 13 -5.25 1.02 -6.22
N THR A 14 -4.77 2.24 -6.11
CA THR A 14 -3.52 2.65 -6.73
C THR A 14 -2.34 2.00 -6.00
N HIS A 15 -1.44 1.39 -6.77
CA HIS A 15 -0.18 0.91 -6.23
C HIS A 15 0.67 2.12 -5.82
N PRO A 16 1.31 2.08 -4.64
CA PRO A 16 2.12 3.22 -4.23
C PRO A 16 3.24 3.58 -5.21
N GLY A 17 3.73 2.60 -5.97
CA GLY A 17 4.71 2.87 -7.02
C GLY A 17 4.19 3.79 -8.10
N ALA A 18 2.90 3.66 -8.44
CA ALA A 18 2.31 4.54 -9.44
C ALA A 18 2.25 5.98 -8.92
N LEU A 19 1.87 6.16 -7.68
CA LEU A 19 1.83 7.49 -7.08
C LEU A 19 3.23 8.11 -7.05
N LEU A 20 4.22 7.31 -6.66
CA LEU A 20 5.61 7.78 -6.63
C LEU A 20 6.07 8.17 -8.03
N ARG A 21 5.78 7.34 -9.02
CA ARG A 21 6.24 7.55 -10.39
C ARG A 21 5.60 8.78 -11.01
N GLU A 22 4.30 8.96 -10.80
CA GLU A 22 3.56 9.97 -11.54
C GLU A 22 3.45 11.29 -10.83
N ASP A 23 3.47 11.29 -9.50
CA ASP A 23 3.24 12.52 -8.75
C ASP A 23 4.37 12.88 -7.80
N VAL A 24 4.74 11.98 -6.90
CA VAL A 24 5.57 12.35 -5.76
C VAL A 24 7.00 12.66 -6.20
N ILE A 25 7.61 11.77 -6.96
CA ILE A 25 9.00 11.98 -7.40
C ILE A 25 9.09 13.15 -8.38
N PRO A 26 8.23 13.28 -9.39
CA PRO A 26 8.29 14.44 -10.26
C PRO A 26 8.15 15.76 -9.49
N ALA A 27 7.35 15.79 -8.46
CA ALA A 27 7.16 17.02 -7.68
C ALA A 27 8.44 17.47 -6.97
N THR A 28 9.38 16.54 -6.72
CA THR A 28 10.63 16.90 -6.06
C THR A 28 11.62 17.59 -6.97
N GLY A 29 11.47 17.44 -8.27
CA GLY A 29 12.46 17.93 -9.23
C GLY A 29 13.74 17.11 -9.25
N LYS A 30 13.80 16.01 -8.50
CA LYS A 30 14.99 15.17 -8.42
C LYS A 30 14.85 13.96 -9.33
N THR A 31 15.99 13.41 -9.72
CA THR A 31 15.98 12.20 -10.53
C THR A 31 15.66 11.00 -9.67
N LYS A 32 15.23 9.92 -10.32
CA LYS A 32 14.97 8.67 -9.62
C LYS A 32 16.22 8.15 -8.92
N ALA A 33 17.38 8.33 -9.57
CA ALA A 33 18.65 7.93 -8.98
C ALA A 33 18.92 8.68 -7.67
N GLU A 34 18.65 9.98 -7.67
CA GLU A 34 18.81 10.78 -6.46
C GLU A 34 17.86 10.34 -5.35
N ILE A 35 16.62 10.07 -5.72
CA ILE A 35 15.64 9.60 -4.74
C ILE A 35 16.07 8.25 -4.15
N ALA A 36 16.53 7.32 -4.97
CA ALA A 36 17.00 6.04 -4.47
C ALA A 36 18.15 6.23 -3.49
N GLN A 37 19.08 7.13 -3.83
CA GLN A 37 20.20 7.41 -2.96
C GLN A 37 19.73 7.99 -1.62
N LEU A 38 18.81 8.93 -1.66
CA LEU A 38 18.28 9.54 -0.43
C LEU A 38 17.54 8.51 0.42
N LEU A 39 16.83 7.59 -0.22
CA LEU A 39 16.14 6.52 0.50
C LEU A 39 17.09 5.46 1.03
N GLY A 40 18.29 5.38 0.48
CA GLY A 40 19.23 4.35 0.89
C GLY A 40 18.89 2.98 0.32
N ILE A 41 18.27 2.93 -0.85
CA ILE A 41 17.96 1.68 -1.54
C ILE A 41 18.60 1.70 -2.92
N SER A 42 18.71 0.52 -3.54
CA SER A 42 19.29 0.46 -4.88
C SER A 42 18.35 1.08 -5.90
N ARG A 43 18.91 1.55 -6.99
CA ARG A 43 18.08 2.07 -8.09
C ARG A 43 17.19 0.99 -8.65
N GLN A 44 17.71 -0.24 -8.75
CA GLN A 44 16.90 -1.34 -9.25
C GLN A 44 15.70 -1.60 -8.35
N HIS A 45 15.89 -1.56 -7.04
CA HIS A 45 14.80 -1.75 -6.11
C HIS A 45 13.74 -0.65 -6.29
N LEU A 46 14.19 0.59 -6.40
CA LEU A 46 13.24 1.68 -6.61
C LEU A 46 12.50 1.52 -7.94
N TYR A 47 13.22 1.19 -9.02
CA TYR A 47 12.59 1.02 -10.32
C TYR A 47 11.56 -0.10 -10.30
N ASP A 48 11.84 -1.20 -9.59
CA ASP A 48 10.88 -2.29 -9.49
C ASP A 48 9.61 -1.85 -8.76
N ILE A 49 9.75 -1.02 -7.75
CA ILE A 49 8.59 -0.46 -7.05
C ILE A 49 7.81 0.47 -7.98
N LEU A 50 8.50 1.36 -8.69
CA LEU A 50 7.85 2.30 -9.60
C LEU A 50 7.13 1.60 -10.75
N ARG A 51 7.62 0.43 -11.15
CA ARG A 51 6.98 -0.38 -12.18
C ARG A 51 5.95 -1.33 -11.61
N GLU A 52 5.70 -1.25 -10.30
CA GLU A 52 4.73 -2.07 -9.60
C GLU A 52 5.08 -3.56 -9.64
N ARG A 53 6.34 -3.86 -9.84
CA ARG A 53 6.82 -5.24 -9.82
C ARG A 53 7.16 -5.71 -8.41
N LYS A 54 7.39 -4.78 -7.52
CA LYS A 54 7.65 -5.07 -6.11
C LYS A 54 6.81 -4.17 -5.23
N PRO A 55 6.41 -4.68 -4.09
CA PRO A 55 5.63 -3.88 -3.16
C PRO A 55 6.50 -2.89 -2.41
N VAL A 56 5.86 -1.90 -1.82
CA VAL A 56 6.48 -1.08 -0.80
C VAL A 56 6.38 -1.88 0.50
N SER A 57 7.52 -2.42 0.93
CA SER A 57 7.58 -3.15 2.20
C SER A 57 7.48 -2.18 3.37
N PRO A 58 7.20 -2.68 4.58
CA PRO A 58 7.22 -1.80 5.75
C PRO A 58 8.53 -1.06 5.93
N ALA A 59 9.65 -1.72 5.64
CA ALA A 59 10.95 -1.07 5.75
C ALA A 59 11.09 0.09 4.77
N VAL A 60 10.65 -0.12 3.52
CA VAL A 60 10.69 0.96 2.53
C VAL A 60 9.70 2.05 2.90
N ALA A 61 8.52 1.67 3.44
CA ALA A 61 7.53 2.64 3.86
C ALA A 61 8.07 3.59 4.92
N VAL A 62 8.86 3.07 5.86
CA VAL A 62 9.49 3.91 6.89
C VAL A 62 10.42 4.93 6.23
N ARG A 63 11.19 4.49 5.24
CA ARG A 63 12.12 5.38 4.54
C ARG A 63 11.37 6.43 3.72
N LEU A 64 10.32 6.02 3.02
CA LEU A 64 9.48 6.96 2.26
C LEU A 64 8.82 7.97 3.18
N GLY A 65 8.28 7.49 4.29
CA GLY A 65 7.64 8.37 5.26
C GLY A 65 8.58 9.40 5.84
N LYS A 66 9.84 9.01 6.04
CA LYS A 66 10.85 9.95 6.53
C LYS A 66 11.22 10.96 5.45
N LEU A 67 11.46 10.49 4.24
CA LEU A 67 11.91 11.37 3.15
C LEU A 67 10.85 12.39 2.78
N PHE A 68 9.59 11.96 2.69
CA PHE A 68 8.51 12.84 2.25
C PHE A 68 7.72 13.44 3.40
N GLY A 69 8.01 13.03 4.63
CA GLY A 69 7.45 13.70 5.81
C GLY A 69 6.04 13.28 6.20
N ASP A 70 5.46 12.28 5.52
CA ASP A 70 4.09 11.87 5.79
C ASP A 70 3.97 10.62 6.64
N GLY A 71 5.10 10.06 7.06
CA GLY A 71 5.11 8.86 7.88
C GLY A 71 4.90 7.59 7.08
N ALA A 72 5.17 6.46 7.72
CA ALA A 72 5.13 5.16 7.06
C ALA A 72 3.71 4.68 6.79
N GLY A 73 2.77 5.08 7.63
CA GLY A 73 1.42 4.50 7.61
C GLY A 73 0.69 4.63 6.29
N VAL A 74 0.79 5.80 5.66
CA VAL A 74 0.09 6.01 4.39
C VAL A 74 0.59 5.04 3.32
N TRP A 75 1.90 4.80 3.29
CA TRP A 75 2.49 3.91 2.30
C TRP A 75 2.11 2.45 2.55
N VAL A 76 2.11 2.04 3.82
CA VAL A 76 1.72 0.69 4.18
C VAL A 76 0.25 0.44 3.85
N ARG A 77 -0.61 1.38 4.19
CA ARG A 77 -2.04 1.23 3.93
C ARG A 77 -2.34 1.17 2.44
N MET A 78 -1.64 1.98 1.65
CA MET A 78 -1.84 2.00 0.21
C MET A 78 -1.43 0.65 -0.40
N GLN A 79 -0.29 0.12 0.02
CA GLN A 79 0.16 -1.18 -0.48
C GLN A 79 -0.78 -2.29 -0.05
N ALA A 80 -1.24 -2.25 1.21
CA ALA A 80 -2.15 -3.27 1.71
C ALA A 80 -3.47 -3.25 0.95
N ALA A 81 -3.98 -2.08 0.65
CA ALA A 81 -5.24 -1.98 -0.10
C ALA A 81 -5.09 -2.59 -1.50
N TYR A 82 -3.97 -2.30 -2.16
CA TYR A 82 -3.70 -2.86 -3.47
C TYR A 82 -3.59 -4.38 -3.41
N ASP A 83 -2.79 -4.87 -2.48
CA ASP A 83 -2.55 -6.31 -2.35
C ASP A 83 -3.83 -7.06 -1.98
N THR A 84 -4.62 -6.49 -1.06
CA THR A 84 -5.85 -7.14 -0.62
C THR A 84 -6.87 -7.21 -1.74
N TRP A 85 -6.98 -6.14 -2.52
CA TRP A 85 -7.90 -6.12 -3.66
C TRP A 85 -7.58 -7.27 -4.63
N HIS A 86 -6.30 -7.47 -4.92
CA HIS A 86 -5.88 -8.56 -5.81
C HIS A 86 -6.11 -9.92 -5.17
N ALA A 87 -5.74 -10.06 -3.90
CA ALA A 87 -5.89 -11.35 -3.21
C ALA A 87 -7.35 -11.76 -3.14
N GLU A 88 -8.26 -10.81 -2.90
CA GLU A 88 -9.68 -11.11 -2.83
C GLU A 88 -10.22 -11.67 -4.14
N ARG A 89 -9.62 -11.29 -5.25
CA ARG A 89 -10.06 -11.75 -6.57
C ARG A 89 -9.34 -13.00 -7.04
N GLU A 90 -8.20 -13.29 -6.43
CA GLU A 90 -7.39 -14.44 -6.84
C GLU A 90 -7.61 -15.66 -5.94
N GLU A 91 -7.96 -15.45 -4.67
CA GLU A 91 -8.11 -16.53 -3.74
C GLU A 91 -9.51 -17.11 -3.80
N ASP A 92 -9.57 -18.43 -3.91
CA ASP A 92 -10.86 -19.11 -3.87
C ASP A 92 -11.16 -19.49 -2.42
N VAL A 93 -12.05 -18.71 -1.82
CA VAL A 93 -12.42 -18.95 -0.42
C VAL A 93 -13.77 -19.63 -0.28
N SER A 94 -14.33 -20.12 -1.39
CA SER A 94 -15.66 -20.70 -1.38
C SER A 94 -15.76 -21.92 -0.47
N GLY A 95 -14.64 -22.63 -0.26
CA GLY A 95 -14.62 -23.77 0.63
C GLY A 95 -14.39 -23.45 2.09
N ILE A 96 -14.19 -22.18 2.42
CA ILE A 96 -13.95 -21.76 3.79
C ILE A 96 -15.27 -21.31 4.42
N PRO A 97 -15.72 -21.94 5.48
CA PRO A 97 -16.96 -21.52 6.12
C PRO A 97 -16.73 -20.28 6.96
N THR A 98 -17.80 -19.58 7.21
CA THR A 98 -17.76 -18.47 8.14
C THR A 98 -18.26 -18.96 9.49
N LEU A 99 -17.45 -18.84 10.49
CA LEU A 99 -17.86 -19.13 11.86
C LEU A 99 -18.23 -17.81 12.51
N HIS A 100 -19.29 -17.84 13.28
CA HIS A 100 -19.74 -16.66 13.99
C HIS A 100 -19.40 -16.83 15.47
N PRO A 101 -18.29 -16.27 15.92
CA PRO A 101 -17.87 -16.49 17.31
C PRO A 101 -18.70 -15.66 18.27
N LYS A 102 -19.95 -16.10 18.47
CA LYS A 102 -20.86 -15.35 19.33
C LYS A 102 -20.31 -15.10 20.71
N ALA A 103 -19.64 -16.10 21.27
CA ALA A 103 -19.09 -15.95 22.59
C ALA A 103 -18.07 -14.82 22.67
N ALA A 104 -17.36 -14.58 21.57
CA ALA A 104 -16.37 -13.52 21.53
C ALA A 104 -16.99 -12.15 21.40
N TYR A 105 -18.14 -12.08 20.75
CA TYR A 105 -18.79 -10.79 20.50
C TYR A 105 -19.89 -10.49 21.49
N GLU A 106 -20.60 -11.51 21.87
CA GLU A 106 -21.70 -11.34 22.80
C GLU A 106 -21.21 -11.52 24.20
N ARG A 107 -20.24 -10.79 24.56
CA ARG A 107 -19.64 -10.94 25.89
C ARG A 107 -20.67 -11.33 26.92
N PRO A 108 -20.34 -12.29 27.76
CA PRO A 108 -21.26 -12.65 28.84
C PRO A 108 -21.62 -11.41 29.61
N GLU A 109 -22.84 -11.33 30.01
CA GLU A 109 -23.30 -10.20 30.78
C GLU A 109 -22.83 -10.25 32.20
N THR A 110 -22.02 -11.15 32.49
CA THR A 110 -21.51 -11.31 33.86
C THR A 110 -20.76 -10.09 34.35
#